data_9d960e4fa0043f1180686a40c648503f
#
_entry.id   9d960e4fa0043f1180686a40c648503f
#
_cell.length_a   1.000
_cell.length_b   1.000
_cell.length_c   1.000
_cell.angle_alpha   90.00
_cell.angle_beta   90.00
_cell.angle_gamma   90.00
#
_symmetry.space_group_name_H-M   'P 1'
#
loop_
_entity.id
_entity.type
_entity.pdbx_description
1 polymer ?
#
loop_
_entity_poly.entity_id
_entity_poly.type
_entity_poly.pdbx_seq_one_letter_code
_entity_poly.pdbx_strand_id
1 'polypeptide(L)'
;MPSLVRLDLNNPVFQENLFSLPKPERHSAPETLDKLRRMGWDQLYRDNGLKWEKIASIAPPPGVSAVYSLRITQSRRATAYRDGDFLRFLTVAPDHDAAYGRK
;
A
#
# COMPACT_ATOMS: atom_id res chain seq x y z
N MET A 1 11.03 17.28 -14.08
CA MET A 1 10.00 17.28 -13.03
C MET A 1 9.95 15.89 -12.42
N PRO A 2 10.02 15.79 -11.10
CA PRO A 2 9.82 14.48 -10.49
C PRO A 2 8.40 13.99 -10.73
N SER A 3 8.29 12.70 -10.99
CA SER A 3 6.98 12.10 -11.20
C SER A 3 6.26 11.92 -9.88
N LEU A 4 4.99 12.25 -9.86
CA LEU A 4 4.16 11.98 -8.70
C LEU A 4 3.69 10.53 -8.70
N VAL A 5 3.42 10.02 -7.51
CA VAL A 5 2.85 8.68 -7.34
C VAL A 5 1.43 8.70 -7.89
N ARG A 6 1.12 7.75 -8.75
CA ARG A 6 -0.22 7.58 -9.29
C ARG A 6 -0.81 6.30 -8.69
N LEU A 7 -2.02 6.39 -8.15
CA LEU A 7 -2.61 5.26 -7.46
C LEU A 7 -3.41 4.40 -8.41
N ASP A 8 -3.24 3.08 -8.30
CA ASP A 8 -4.07 2.11 -8.98
C ASP A 8 -4.80 1.30 -7.91
N LEU A 9 -6.10 1.54 -7.78
CA LEU A 9 -6.95 0.92 -6.77
C LEU A 9 -7.93 -0.07 -7.40
N ASN A 10 -7.63 -0.57 -8.58
CA ASN A 10 -8.57 -1.38 -9.34
C ASN A 10 -8.66 -2.84 -8.89
N ASN A 11 -7.72 -3.31 -8.08
CA ASN A 11 -7.71 -4.70 -7.64
C ASN A 11 -8.93 -4.98 -6.75
N PRO A 12 -9.81 -5.95 -7.13
CA PRO A 12 -11.02 -6.21 -6.35
C PRO A 12 -10.73 -6.67 -4.92
N VAL A 13 -9.63 -7.41 -4.72
CA VAL A 13 -9.25 -7.85 -3.37
C VAL A 13 -8.88 -6.65 -2.50
N PHE A 14 -8.11 -5.74 -3.06
CA PHE A 14 -7.76 -4.52 -2.34
C PHE A 14 -9.01 -3.73 -1.96
N GLN A 15 -9.93 -3.57 -2.91
CA GLN A 15 -11.17 -2.83 -2.66
C GLN A 15 -12.00 -3.48 -1.55
N GLU A 16 -12.13 -4.81 -1.60
CA GLU A 16 -12.88 -5.52 -0.57
C GLU A 16 -12.23 -5.34 0.80
N ASN A 17 -10.90 -5.48 0.86
CA ASN A 17 -10.18 -5.27 2.12
C ASN A 17 -10.38 -3.86 2.65
N LEU A 18 -10.28 -2.88 1.77
CA LEU A 18 -10.39 -1.47 2.16
C LEU A 18 -11.76 -1.16 2.74
N PHE A 19 -12.81 -1.61 2.06
CA PHE A 19 -14.18 -1.30 2.47
C PHE A 19 -14.64 -2.14 3.65
N SER A 20 -13.90 -3.19 3.99
CA SER A 20 -14.18 -4.02 5.16
C SER A 20 -13.50 -3.53 6.43
N LEU A 21 -12.70 -2.47 6.35
CA LEU A 21 -12.03 -1.92 7.53
C LEU A 21 -13.05 -1.38 8.52
N PRO A 22 -12.74 -1.41 9.83
CA PRO A 22 -13.57 -0.73 10.82
C PRO A 22 -13.74 0.74 10.47
N LYS A 23 -14.86 1.32 10.88
CA LYS A 23 -15.23 2.66 10.47
C LYS A 23 -14.14 3.72 10.67
N PRO A 24 -13.44 3.79 11.82
CA PRO A 24 -12.39 4.80 11.97
C PRO A 24 -11.28 4.65 10.93
N GLU A 25 -10.93 3.42 10.58
CA GLU A 25 -9.88 3.17 9.60
C GLU A 25 -10.35 3.43 8.18
N ARG A 26 -11.64 3.20 7.89
CA ARG A 26 -12.20 3.56 6.59
C ARG A 26 -12.17 5.07 6.38
N HIS A 27 -12.16 5.85 7.46
CA HIS A 27 -12.01 7.29 7.35
C HIS A 27 -10.57 7.73 7.19
N SER A 28 -9.64 7.03 7.86
CA SER A 28 -8.23 7.43 7.81
C SER A 28 -7.49 6.91 6.58
N ALA A 29 -7.89 5.75 6.05
CA ALA A 29 -7.20 5.19 4.89
C ALA A 29 -7.24 6.11 3.67
N PRO A 30 -8.39 6.72 3.30
CA PRO A 30 -8.40 7.65 2.17
C PRO A 30 -7.49 8.86 2.36
N GLU A 31 -7.28 9.30 3.60
CA GLU A 31 -6.36 10.41 3.85
C GLU A 31 -4.93 10.03 3.50
N THR A 32 -4.54 8.80 3.85
CA THR A 32 -3.21 8.31 3.48
C THR A 32 -3.08 8.17 1.97
N LEU A 33 -4.11 7.66 1.31
CA LEU A 33 -4.10 7.54 -0.14
C LEU A 33 -3.98 8.92 -0.80
N ASP A 34 -4.68 9.93 -0.28
CA ASP A 34 -4.58 11.27 -0.79
C ASP A 34 -3.17 11.84 -0.60
N LYS A 35 -2.57 11.57 0.55
CA LYS A 35 -1.19 11.97 0.82
C LYS A 35 -0.24 11.33 -0.20
N LEU A 36 -0.43 10.05 -0.48
CA LEU A 36 0.44 9.32 -1.40
C LEU A 36 0.42 9.92 -2.81
N ARG A 37 -0.76 10.26 -3.33
CA ARG A 37 -0.85 10.77 -4.70
C ARG A 37 -0.25 12.16 -4.86
N ARG A 38 0.08 12.82 -3.75
CA ARG A 38 0.71 14.15 -3.76
C ARG A 38 2.22 14.07 -3.60
N MET A 39 2.77 12.86 -3.39
CA MET A 39 4.20 12.66 -3.21
C MET A 39 4.88 12.31 -4.52
N GLY A 40 6.17 12.67 -4.60
CA GLY A 40 7.04 12.03 -5.58
C GLY A 40 7.52 10.69 -5.04
N TRP A 41 8.03 9.84 -5.95
CA TRP A 41 8.49 8.51 -5.55
C TRP A 41 9.66 8.57 -4.57
N ASP A 42 10.59 9.53 -4.76
CA ASP A 42 11.70 9.67 -3.83
C ASP A 42 11.23 9.99 -2.42
N GLN A 43 10.20 10.83 -2.32
CA GLN A 43 9.63 11.19 -1.03
C GLN A 43 8.95 9.99 -0.38
N LEU A 44 8.24 9.19 -1.17
CA LEU A 44 7.57 7.98 -0.66
C LEU A 44 8.59 7.03 -0.03
N TYR A 45 9.72 6.80 -0.73
CA TYR A 45 10.74 5.87 -0.24
C TYR A 45 11.35 6.33 1.08
N ARG A 46 11.36 7.61 1.35
CA ARG A 46 12.00 8.17 2.54
C ARG A 46 11.03 8.49 3.67
N ASP A 47 9.74 8.33 3.43
CA ASP A 47 8.73 8.71 4.44
C ASP A 47 8.70 7.69 5.56
N ASN A 48 9.09 8.13 6.76
CA ASN A 48 9.16 7.25 7.93
C ASN A 48 7.79 6.75 8.38
N GLY A 49 6.74 7.53 8.12
CA GLY A 49 5.40 7.15 8.51
C GLY A 49 4.83 6.02 7.67
N LEU A 50 5.21 5.96 6.39
CA LEU A 50 4.71 4.94 5.47
C LEU A 50 5.44 3.62 5.63
N LYS A 51 6.69 3.64 6.01
CA LYS A 51 7.52 2.43 6.20
C LYS A 51 7.46 1.49 5.00
N TRP A 52 7.85 2.01 3.86
CA TRP A 52 7.94 1.24 2.62
C TRP A 52 8.98 0.13 2.77
N GLU A 53 8.54 -1.13 2.67
CA GLU A 53 9.41 -2.27 2.91
C GLU A 53 9.13 -3.38 1.90
N LYS A 54 10.21 -3.98 1.39
CA LYS A 54 10.07 -5.14 0.51
C LYS A 54 9.57 -6.35 1.31
N ILE A 55 8.64 -7.10 0.73
CA ILE A 55 8.12 -8.32 1.33
C ILE A 55 8.68 -9.50 0.55
N ALA A 56 9.63 -10.21 1.15
CA ALA A 56 10.26 -11.37 0.50
C ALA A 56 9.36 -12.60 0.50
N SER A 57 8.44 -12.69 1.45
CA SER A 57 7.60 -13.88 1.63
C SER A 57 6.43 -13.97 0.65
N ILE A 58 6.15 -12.90 -0.10
CA ILE A 58 5.05 -12.88 -1.05
C ILE A 58 5.61 -12.95 -2.45
N ALA A 59 5.14 -13.93 -3.23
CA ALA A 59 5.56 -14.05 -4.62
C ALA A 59 4.95 -12.91 -5.44
N PRO A 60 5.78 -12.16 -6.21
CA PRO A 60 5.23 -11.08 -7.02
C PRO A 60 4.38 -11.62 -8.16
N PRO A 61 3.44 -10.81 -8.65
CA PRO A 61 2.70 -11.17 -9.87
C PRO A 61 3.64 -11.34 -11.07
N PRO A 62 3.22 -12.04 -12.12
CA PRO A 62 4.06 -12.18 -13.32
C PRO A 62 4.50 -10.81 -13.86
N GLY A 63 5.78 -10.71 -14.18
CA GLY A 63 6.36 -9.47 -14.70
C GLY A 63 6.72 -8.43 -13.65
N VAL A 64 6.50 -8.74 -12.36
CA VAL A 64 6.80 -7.82 -11.26
C VAL A 64 7.98 -8.36 -10.48
N SER A 65 8.96 -7.51 -10.20
CA SER A 65 10.19 -7.95 -9.54
C SER A 65 10.04 -8.07 -8.02
N ALA A 66 9.16 -7.29 -7.39
CA ALA A 66 9.01 -7.33 -5.94
C ALA A 66 7.68 -6.74 -5.51
N VAL A 67 7.18 -7.22 -4.37
CA VAL A 67 6.02 -6.66 -3.69
C VAL A 67 6.50 -5.96 -2.43
N TYR A 68 5.86 -4.86 -2.09
CA TYR A 68 6.21 -4.05 -0.94
C TYR A 68 5.00 -3.87 -0.03
N SER A 69 5.28 -3.57 1.24
CA SER A 69 4.23 -3.15 2.16
C SER A 69 4.44 -1.71 2.54
N LEU A 70 3.35 -1.03 2.86
CA LEU A 70 3.39 0.33 3.37
C LEU A 70 2.23 0.53 4.33
N ARG A 71 2.40 1.45 5.25
CA ARG A 71 1.35 1.73 6.24
C ARG A 71 0.23 2.52 5.57
N ILE A 72 -1.01 2.02 5.69
CA ILE A 72 -2.17 2.68 5.11
C ILE A 72 -3.02 3.34 6.20
N THR A 73 -3.08 2.75 7.38
CA THR A 73 -3.61 3.37 8.59
C THR A 73 -2.61 3.14 9.71
N GLN A 74 -2.89 3.67 10.89
CA GLN A 74 -1.96 3.50 12.00
C GLN A 74 -1.70 2.03 12.33
N SER A 75 -2.71 1.16 12.15
CA SER A 75 -2.61 -0.25 12.50
C SER A 75 -2.64 -1.20 11.31
N ARG A 76 -2.78 -0.70 10.08
CA ARG A 76 -2.93 -1.57 8.90
C ARG A 76 -1.85 -1.29 7.89
N ARG A 77 -1.38 -2.35 7.23
CA ARG A 77 -0.44 -2.23 6.13
C ARG A 77 -1.09 -2.72 4.85
N ALA A 78 -0.79 -2.05 3.76
CA ALA A 78 -1.22 -2.49 2.44
C ALA A 78 -0.04 -3.16 1.74
N THR A 79 -0.33 -4.03 0.77
CA THR A 79 0.70 -4.55 -0.12
C THR A 79 0.49 -3.96 -1.50
N ALA A 80 1.59 -3.68 -2.18
CA ALA A 80 1.54 -3.00 -3.47
C ALA A 80 2.85 -3.18 -4.20
N TYR A 81 2.90 -2.80 -5.48
CA TYR A 81 4.14 -2.75 -6.22
C TYR A 81 4.16 -1.52 -7.11
N ARG A 82 5.36 -1.11 -7.49
CA ARG A 82 5.55 0.02 -8.39
C ARG A 82 5.58 -0.47 -9.84
N ASP A 83 4.82 0.21 -10.70
CA ASP A 83 4.83 -0.05 -12.13
C ASP A 83 4.89 1.32 -12.81
N GLY A 84 6.10 1.74 -13.24
CA GLY A 84 6.30 3.08 -13.74
C GLY A 84 6.01 4.09 -12.63
N ASP A 85 5.06 4.98 -12.87
CA ASP A 85 4.61 5.94 -11.87
C ASP A 85 3.45 5.40 -11.04
N PHE A 86 2.91 4.25 -11.38
CA PHE A 86 1.76 3.68 -10.67
C PHE A 86 2.19 2.91 -9.44
N LEU A 87 1.48 3.16 -8.35
CA LEU A 87 1.52 2.34 -7.15
C LEU A 87 0.29 1.44 -7.23
N ARG A 88 0.50 0.18 -7.59
CA ARG A 88 -0.61 -0.76 -7.81
C ARG A 88 -0.84 -1.55 -6.53
N PHE A 89 -1.98 -1.29 -5.90
CA PHE A 89 -2.32 -1.91 -4.63
C PHE A 89 -2.88 -3.31 -4.85
N LEU A 90 -2.52 -4.22 -3.95
CA LEU A 90 -2.93 -5.62 -4.01
C LEU A 90 -3.88 -5.97 -2.87
N THR A 91 -3.53 -5.65 -1.64
CA THR A 91 -4.34 -6.00 -0.46
C THR A 91 -4.19 -4.95 0.62
N VAL A 92 -5.12 -4.99 1.59
CA VAL A 92 -4.93 -4.35 2.89
C VAL A 92 -5.04 -5.45 3.92
N ALA A 93 -4.01 -5.59 4.76
CA ALA A 93 -4.03 -6.63 5.79
C ALA A 93 -5.05 -6.29 6.88
N PRO A 94 -5.73 -7.29 7.44
CA PRO A 94 -6.69 -7.03 8.52
C PRO A 94 -6.03 -6.46 9.77
N ASP A 95 -4.74 -6.75 10.00
CA ASP A 95 -3.96 -6.13 11.05
C ASP A 95 -2.48 -6.26 10.69
N HIS A 96 -1.61 -5.67 11.53
CA HIS A 96 -0.18 -5.63 11.24
C HIS A 96 0.43 -7.03 11.13
N ASP A 97 0.06 -7.92 12.04
CA ASP A 97 0.62 -9.28 12.04
C ASP A 97 0.21 -10.05 10.80
N ALA A 98 -1.02 -9.87 10.36
CA ALA A 98 -1.50 -10.57 9.17
C ALA A 98 -0.70 -10.19 7.92
N ALA A 99 -0.20 -8.96 7.85
CA ALA A 99 0.61 -8.52 6.72
C ALA A 99 1.89 -9.31 6.59
N TYR A 100 2.37 -9.92 7.70
CA TYR A 100 3.59 -10.71 7.73
C TYR A 100 3.30 -12.21 7.82
N GLY A 101 2.06 -12.62 7.63
CA GLY A 101 1.69 -14.02 7.68
C GLY A 101 1.65 -14.64 9.06
N ARG A 102 1.59 -13.83 10.09
CA ARG A 102 1.51 -14.31 11.48
C ARG A 102 0.07 -14.41 11.95
N LYS A 103 -0.12 -15.32 12.87
CA LYS A 103 -1.43 -15.50 13.47
C LYS A 103 -1.67 -14.49 14.55
#